data_1f20882520cc98ae710552c2bbfde16f
#
_entry.id   1f20882520cc98ae710552c2bbfde16f
#
_cell.length_a   1.000
_cell.length_b   1.000
_cell.length_c   1.000
_cell.angle_alpha   90.00
_cell.angle_beta   90.00
_cell.angle_gamma   90.00
#
_symmetry.space_group_name_H-M   'P 1'
#
loop_
_entity.id
_entity.type
_entity.pdbx_description
1 polymer ?
#
loop_
_entity_poly.entity_id
_entity_poly.type
_entity_poly.pdbx_seq_one_letter_code
_entity_poly.pdbx_strand_id
1 'polypeptide(L)'
;MAIINTGRNAGLAGLCTVRILRLVHKRFPFVNGFRLLLGGNAASQPARWTESCNTFASNPYIMRCFMSARPITILCVSSYEKGQEFLRTCKNLGCTVLLLTLEKLRNADWPRDAIDEMFFMPEELAVSDLIHAVSYAARTRHIDRVVALDEFDMENVAALREHLRLPGMGLTTIRYFRDKLAMRAQATECGILVPEFIHVLNYDDLREFMARVPGPWLLKPRSQASGIGMKKIQTAEELWAWLDQLGDRQSEYLLEQFIPGNVFHVDGIVADRAVLFAEAHTYGTPPLDVSHHGGVFTTRTMDRTAPDTLAFQDINRKLIQGLGLVQGVTHAEFLKAHSDQRVYFLEIAARVGGAYISNMVETAAGINLWREWAKLEVTAGKLPYHLPATREDYAGVVVCLARQQEPDTSAYTDPEIVERIKKFHHAGFVLKSPSCERIESLLSSYAQRFAADFLAREPVPDKPTA
;
A
#
# COMPACT_ATOMS: atom_id res chain seq x y z
N MET A 1 -39.10 -5.25 -13.08
CA MET A 1 -39.79 -6.20 -12.23
C MET A 1 -40.04 -7.45 -13.06
N ALA A 2 -39.20 -8.45 -12.93
CA ALA A 2 -39.43 -9.82 -13.41
C ALA A 2 -38.52 -10.73 -12.58
N ILE A 3 -39.18 -11.52 -11.74
CA ILE A 3 -38.61 -12.54 -10.86
C ILE A 3 -38.26 -13.73 -11.73
N ILE A 4 -37.03 -14.20 -11.73
CA ILE A 4 -36.69 -15.52 -12.25
C ILE A 4 -36.07 -16.32 -11.10
N ASN A 5 -36.80 -17.40 -10.81
CA ASN A 5 -36.59 -18.37 -9.76
C ASN A 5 -35.33 -19.23 -10.03
N THR A 6 -34.51 -19.42 -9.01
CA THR A 6 -33.24 -20.14 -9.08
C THR A 6 -33.48 -21.66 -8.87
N GLY A 7 -33.11 -22.42 -9.87
CA GLY A 7 -33.00 -23.86 -9.80
C GLY A 7 -31.67 -24.38 -10.32
N ARG A 8 -30.86 -24.87 -9.39
CA ARG A 8 -29.78 -25.85 -9.50
C ARG A 8 -28.47 -25.54 -10.27
N ASN A 9 -27.43 -25.57 -9.51
CA ASN A 9 -25.99 -25.56 -9.85
C ASN A 9 -25.58 -26.56 -10.93
N ALA A 10 -25.52 -26.12 -12.18
CA ALA A 10 -24.80 -26.80 -13.28
C ALA A 10 -24.50 -25.89 -14.48
N GLY A 11 -24.84 -24.59 -14.44
CA GLY A 11 -24.92 -23.76 -15.64
C GLY A 11 -23.79 -22.74 -15.89
N LEU A 12 -22.96 -22.41 -14.89
CA LEU A 12 -22.03 -21.27 -15.01
C LEU A 12 -20.80 -21.56 -15.88
N ALA A 13 -20.21 -22.73 -15.81
CA ALA A 13 -19.06 -23.09 -16.63
C ALA A 13 -19.43 -23.22 -18.11
N GLY A 14 -20.60 -23.80 -18.41
CA GLY A 14 -21.12 -23.92 -19.77
C GLY A 14 -21.49 -22.58 -20.43
N LEU A 15 -22.02 -21.64 -19.66
CA LEU A 15 -22.40 -20.31 -20.17
C LEU A 15 -21.18 -19.43 -20.49
N CYS A 16 -20.10 -19.55 -19.73
CA CYS A 16 -18.86 -18.82 -19.98
C CYS A 16 -18.20 -19.30 -21.28
N THR A 17 -18.15 -20.61 -21.49
CA THR A 17 -17.55 -21.24 -22.69
C THR A 17 -18.36 -20.91 -23.97
N VAL A 18 -19.68 -20.90 -23.90
CA VAL A 18 -20.54 -20.54 -25.04
C VAL A 18 -20.46 -19.05 -25.39
N ARG A 19 -20.30 -18.16 -24.39
CA ARG A 19 -20.09 -16.72 -24.66
C ARG A 19 -18.73 -16.42 -25.29
N ILE A 20 -17.67 -17.10 -24.85
CA ILE A 20 -16.32 -16.95 -25.41
C ILE A 20 -16.31 -17.46 -26.86
N LEU A 21 -16.90 -18.62 -27.15
CA LEU A 21 -17.02 -19.17 -28.51
C LEU A 21 -17.84 -18.26 -29.43
N ARG A 22 -18.93 -17.64 -28.96
CA ARG A 22 -19.70 -16.69 -29.76
C ARG A 22 -18.96 -15.38 -30.06
N LEU A 23 -18.12 -14.89 -29.13
CA LEU A 23 -17.29 -13.71 -29.35
C LEU A 23 -16.16 -13.97 -30.36
N VAL A 24 -15.52 -15.14 -30.28
CA VAL A 24 -14.48 -15.56 -31.24
C VAL A 24 -15.07 -15.72 -32.63
N HIS A 25 -16.24 -16.35 -32.78
CA HIS A 25 -16.88 -16.55 -34.09
C HIS A 25 -17.36 -15.25 -34.74
N LYS A 26 -17.73 -14.22 -33.99
CA LYS A 26 -18.12 -12.92 -34.53
C LYS A 26 -16.93 -12.05 -34.99
N ARG A 27 -15.73 -12.27 -34.45
CA ARG A 27 -14.54 -11.47 -34.82
C ARG A 27 -13.60 -12.12 -35.83
N PHE A 28 -13.67 -13.43 -36.03
CA PHE A 28 -12.79 -14.17 -36.97
C PHE A 28 -13.55 -15.22 -37.77
N PRO A 29 -14.11 -14.87 -38.93
CA PRO A 29 -14.89 -15.81 -39.76
C PRO A 29 -14.08 -16.91 -40.47
N PHE A 30 -12.75 -16.95 -40.30
CA PHE A 30 -11.88 -17.89 -41.03
C PHE A 30 -11.06 -18.78 -40.08
N VAL A 31 -11.71 -19.67 -39.31
CA VAL A 31 -11.02 -20.80 -38.66
C VAL A 31 -11.83 -22.07 -38.92
N ASN A 32 -11.65 -22.63 -40.10
CA ASN A 32 -12.30 -23.90 -40.51
C ASN A 32 -11.83 -25.17 -39.77
N GLY A 33 -10.85 -25.07 -38.87
CA GLY A 33 -10.34 -26.20 -38.09
C GLY A 33 -11.16 -26.63 -36.90
N PHE A 34 -12.11 -25.80 -36.45
CA PHE A 34 -12.85 -26.08 -35.18
C PHE A 34 -14.11 -26.92 -35.34
N ARG A 35 -14.53 -27.23 -36.54
CA ARG A 35 -15.76 -28.01 -36.80
C ARG A 35 -15.58 -29.52 -36.61
N LEU A 36 -14.36 -30.02 -36.59
CA LEU A 36 -14.07 -31.46 -36.48
C LEU A 36 -14.02 -32.00 -35.05
N LEU A 37 -13.97 -31.12 -34.02
CA LEU A 37 -13.90 -31.55 -32.61
C LEU A 37 -15.24 -31.57 -31.85
N LEU A 38 -16.35 -31.17 -32.49
CA LEU A 38 -17.68 -31.16 -31.87
C LEU A 38 -18.64 -32.23 -32.41
N GLY A 39 -18.18 -33.17 -33.25
CA GLY A 39 -18.99 -34.20 -33.91
C GLY A 39 -18.99 -35.57 -33.20
N GLY A 40 -18.68 -35.65 -31.92
CA GLY A 40 -18.72 -36.90 -31.14
C GLY A 40 -19.88 -36.93 -30.16
N ASN A 41 -20.75 -37.97 -30.24
CA ASN A 41 -21.87 -38.20 -29.38
C ASN A 41 -21.48 -38.13 -27.89
N ALA A 42 -22.11 -37.21 -27.18
CA ALA A 42 -21.94 -37.00 -25.74
C ALA A 42 -22.69 -38.04 -24.94
N ALA A 43 -22.07 -39.17 -24.68
CA ALA A 43 -22.49 -40.06 -23.59
C ALA A 43 -21.24 -40.71 -22.99
N SER A 44 -20.99 -40.42 -21.71
CA SER A 44 -20.00 -40.96 -20.78
C SER A 44 -18.63 -40.26 -20.70
N GLN A 45 -18.48 -39.57 -19.64
CA GLN A 45 -17.37 -39.26 -18.69
C GLN A 45 -17.15 -37.76 -18.42
N PRO A 46 -17.41 -37.26 -17.19
CA PRO A 46 -17.19 -35.85 -16.82
C PRO A 46 -15.75 -35.50 -16.45
N ALA A 47 -14.82 -36.47 -16.33
CA ALA A 47 -13.49 -36.21 -15.76
C ALA A 47 -12.44 -35.62 -16.73
N ARG A 48 -12.67 -35.60 -18.04
CA ARG A 48 -11.67 -35.07 -19.01
C ARG A 48 -11.80 -33.61 -19.37
N TRP A 49 -12.83 -32.92 -18.90
CA TRP A 49 -13.07 -31.51 -19.26
C TRP A 49 -12.32 -30.51 -18.39
N THR A 50 -11.97 -30.85 -17.15
CA THR A 50 -11.27 -29.97 -16.22
C THR A 50 -9.80 -29.79 -16.57
N GLU A 51 -9.14 -30.82 -17.06
CA GLU A 51 -7.72 -30.71 -17.48
C GLU A 51 -7.55 -29.92 -18.77
N SER A 52 -8.49 -30.03 -19.73
CA SER A 52 -8.45 -29.26 -20.97
C SER A 52 -8.65 -27.75 -20.77
N CYS A 53 -9.45 -27.33 -19.78
CA CYS A 53 -9.64 -25.91 -19.47
C CYS A 53 -8.38 -25.29 -18.85
N ASN A 54 -7.67 -26.02 -17.97
CA ASN A 54 -6.46 -25.52 -17.37
C ASN A 54 -5.31 -25.40 -18.37
N THR A 55 -5.24 -26.29 -19.37
CA THR A 55 -4.24 -26.22 -20.45
C THR A 55 -4.48 -25.04 -21.40
N PHE A 56 -5.72 -24.61 -21.57
CA PHE A 56 -6.06 -23.43 -22.36
C PHE A 56 -5.68 -22.12 -21.66
N ALA A 57 -5.83 -22.04 -20.32
CA ALA A 57 -5.48 -20.87 -19.54
C ALA A 57 -3.97 -20.67 -19.38
N SER A 58 -3.17 -21.76 -19.47
CA SER A 58 -1.72 -21.73 -19.35
C SER A 58 -0.97 -21.64 -20.69
N ASN A 59 -1.67 -21.58 -21.82
CA ASN A 59 -1.02 -21.48 -23.13
C ASN A 59 -0.60 -20.03 -23.42
N PRO A 60 0.70 -19.71 -23.49
CA PRO A 60 1.20 -18.35 -23.72
C PRO A 60 0.77 -17.76 -25.07
N TYR A 61 0.37 -18.57 -26.05
CA TYR A 61 -0.16 -18.10 -27.33
C TYR A 61 -1.61 -17.60 -27.20
N ILE A 62 -2.43 -18.21 -26.37
CA ILE A 62 -3.81 -17.76 -26.12
C ILE A 62 -3.80 -16.48 -25.30
N MET A 63 -2.92 -16.34 -24.31
CA MET A 63 -2.70 -15.09 -23.58
C MET A 63 -2.29 -13.94 -24.50
N ARG A 64 -1.44 -14.18 -25.50
CA ARG A 64 -1.06 -13.15 -26.51
C ARG A 64 -2.21 -12.68 -27.40
N CYS A 65 -3.20 -13.52 -27.70
CA CYS A 65 -4.35 -13.14 -28.52
C CYS A 65 -5.36 -12.23 -27.81
N PHE A 66 -5.35 -12.18 -26.48
CA PHE A 66 -6.23 -11.32 -25.68
C PHE A 66 -5.55 -10.03 -25.19
N MET A 67 -4.23 -9.91 -25.33
CA MET A 67 -3.49 -8.68 -25.04
C MET A 67 -3.60 -7.71 -26.22
N SER A 68 -3.74 -6.43 -25.94
CA SER A 68 -3.67 -5.34 -26.92
C SER A 68 -2.51 -5.57 -27.90
N ALA A 69 -2.67 -5.20 -29.14
CA ALA A 69 -1.62 -5.31 -30.17
C ALA A 69 -0.33 -4.51 -29.84
N ARG A 70 -0.36 -3.70 -28.78
CA ARG A 70 0.79 -2.95 -28.25
C ARG A 70 0.99 -3.22 -26.76
N PRO A 71 2.22 -3.06 -26.23
CA PRO A 71 2.49 -3.08 -24.80
C PRO A 71 1.63 -2.07 -24.03
N ILE A 72 1.28 -2.41 -22.79
CA ILE A 72 0.67 -1.45 -21.84
C ILE A 72 1.72 -0.41 -21.50
N THR A 73 1.38 0.86 -21.59
CA THR A 73 2.22 1.96 -21.15
C THR A 73 1.77 2.40 -19.75
N ILE A 74 2.67 2.29 -18.80
CA ILE A 74 2.45 2.68 -17.40
C ILE A 74 3.32 3.88 -17.06
N LEU A 75 2.70 4.97 -16.60
CA LEU A 75 3.39 6.13 -16.06
C LEU A 75 3.44 6.02 -14.55
N CYS A 76 4.62 5.87 -14.01
CA CYS A 76 4.90 5.90 -12.58
C CYS A 76 5.27 7.33 -12.16
N VAL A 77 4.67 7.82 -11.09
CA VAL A 77 4.99 9.14 -10.50
C VAL A 77 5.59 8.90 -9.12
N SER A 78 6.75 9.48 -8.87
CA SER A 78 7.42 9.36 -7.57
C SER A 78 8.24 10.59 -7.23
N SER A 79 7.85 11.29 -6.17
CA SER A 79 8.59 12.42 -5.59
C SER A 79 9.69 11.98 -4.62
N TYR A 80 9.82 10.66 -4.40
CA TYR A 80 10.84 10.02 -3.57
C TYR A 80 11.43 8.82 -4.29
N GLU A 81 12.65 8.42 -3.92
CA GLU A 81 13.31 7.24 -4.47
C GLU A 81 12.69 5.95 -3.94
N LYS A 82 11.62 5.51 -4.58
CA LYS A 82 10.83 4.32 -4.20
C LYS A 82 10.29 3.57 -5.41
N GLY A 83 9.93 2.29 -5.20
CA GLY A 83 9.22 1.50 -6.19
C GLY A 83 10.08 0.84 -7.25
N GLN A 84 11.39 0.67 -7.01
CA GLN A 84 12.31 0.02 -7.95
C GLN A 84 11.81 -1.37 -8.39
N GLU A 85 11.31 -2.18 -7.44
CA GLU A 85 10.77 -3.51 -7.75
C GLU A 85 9.44 -3.44 -8.54
N PHE A 86 8.63 -2.42 -8.33
CA PHE A 86 7.44 -2.17 -9.16
C PHE A 86 7.83 -1.89 -10.61
N LEU A 87 8.80 -1.00 -10.83
CA LEU A 87 9.31 -0.63 -12.16
C LEU A 87 9.89 -1.84 -12.89
N ARG A 88 10.79 -2.60 -12.22
CA ARG A 88 11.36 -3.85 -12.77
C ARG A 88 10.27 -4.85 -13.14
N THR A 89 9.28 -5.01 -12.28
CA THR A 89 8.20 -5.97 -12.52
C THR A 89 7.34 -5.56 -13.71
N CYS A 90 6.98 -4.29 -13.83
CA CYS A 90 6.26 -3.79 -15.01
C CYS A 90 7.05 -4.04 -16.30
N LYS A 91 8.36 -3.79 -16.29
CA LYS A 91 9.24 -4.06 -17.44
C LYS A 91 9.28 -5.54 -17.79
N ASN A 92 9.46 -6.42 -16.80
CA ASN A 92 9.46 -7.87 -16.98
C ASN A 92 8.12 -8.42 -17.50
N LEU A 93 7.02 -7.74 -17.21
CA LEU A 93 5.69 -8.05 -17.73
C LEU A 93 5.46 -7.51 -19.16
N GLY A 94 6.48 -6.89 -19.77
CA GLY A 94 6.44 -6.39 -21.13
C GLY A 94 5.78 -5.01 -21.29
N CYS A 95 5.67 -4.24 -20.20
CA CYS A 95 5.15 -2.87 -20.26
C CYS A 95 6.18 -1.89 -20.84
N THR A 96 5.68 -0.81 -21.45
CA THR A 96 6.46 0.41 -21.61
C THR A 96 6.36 1.18 -20.28
N VAL A 97 7.51 1.40 -19.64
CA VAL A 97 7.60 2.01 -18.31
C VAL A 97 8.10 3.43 -18.43
N LEU A 98 7.27 4.38 -18.03
CA LEU A 98 7.59 5.80 -17.96
C LEU A 98 7.72 6.18 -16.47
N LEU A 99 8.76 6.92 -16.11
CA LEU A 99 8.93 7.47 -14.76
C LEU A 99 8.92 8.99 -14.81
N LEU A 100 8.01 9.61 -14.06
CA LEU A 100 8.01 11.03 -13.76
C LEU A 100 8.46 11.23 -12.32
N THR A 101 9.55 11.98 -12.13
CA THR A 101 10.15 12.23 -10.80
C THR A 101 10.64 13.66 -10.68
N LEU A 102 11.14 14.04 -9.52
CA LEU A 102 11.68 15.38 -9.28
C LEU A 102 13.10 15.51 -9.80
N GLU A 103 13.48 16.73 -10.20
CA GLU A 103 14.82 17.04 -10.73
C GLU A 103 15.94 16.62 -9.75
N LYS A 104 15.74 16.80 -8.45
CA LYS A 104 16.72 16.39 -7.42
C LYS A 104 17.00 14.89 -7.40
N LEU A 105 16.07 14.06 -7.89
CA LEU A 105 16.20 12.60 -7.96
C LEU A 105 16.73 12.10 -9.30
N ARG A 106 17.21 13.01 -10.16
CA ARG A 106 17.77 12.67 -11.48
C ARG A 106 18.86 11.61 -11.38
N ASN A 107 19.70 11.69 -10.37
CA ASN A 107 20.85 10.79 -10.16
C ASN A 107 20.62 9.74 -9.06
N ALA A 108 19.39 9.59 -8.57
CA ALA A 108 19.03 8.56 -7.61
C ALA A 108 19.17 7.15 -8.21
N ASP A 109 19.15 6.12 -7.35
CA ASP A 109 19.37 4.72 -7.75
C ASP A 109 18.10 4.10 -8.39
N TRP A 110 17.71 4.67 -9.53
CA TRP A 110 16.63 4.16 -10.35
C TRP A 110 17.09 2.96 -11.19
N PRO A 111 16.24 1.93 -11.37
CA PRO A 111 16.51 0.80 -12.26
C PRO A 111 16.40 1.23 -13.74
N ARG A 112 17.46 1.90 -14.22
CA ARG A 112 17.50 2.52 -15.54
C ARG A 112 17.21 1.55 -16.69
N ASP A 113 17.59 0.30 -16.52
CA ASP A 113 17.33 -0.80 -17.46
C ASP A 113 15.85 -1.21 -17.53
N ALA A 114 15.07 -0.86 -16.50
CA ALA A 114 13.64 -1.13 -16.42
C ALA A 114 12.75 0.08 -16.78
N ILE A 115 13.35 1.22 -17.15
CA ILE A 115 12.63 2.46 -17.45
C ILE A 115 12.89 2.85 -18.91
N ASP A 116 11.83 2.98 -19.70
CA ASP A 116 11.96 3.36 -21.11
C ASP A 116 12.20 4.86 -21.29
N GLU A 117 11.58 5.69 -20.45
CA GLU A 117 11.74 7.14 -20.51
C GLU A 117 11.53 7.77 -19.13
N MET A 118 12.31 8.81 -18.81
CA MET A 118 12.22 9.56 -17.57
C MET A 118 11.89 11.02 -17.83
N PHE A 119 10.96 11.56 -17.02
CA PHE A 119 10.59 12.97 -16.99
C PHE A 119 10.93 13.57 -15.64
N PHE A 120 11.44 14.79 -15.65
CA PHE A 120 11.88 15.48 -14.44
C PHE A 120 11.06 16.77 -14.27
N MET A 121 10.56 16.96 -13.05
CA MET A 121 9.74 18.10 -12.66
C MET A 121 10.41 18.88 -11.52
N PRO A 122 10.13 20.18 -11.36
CA PRO A 122 10.61 20.96 -10.23
C PRO A 122 10.04 20.43 -8.91
N GLU A 123 10.69 20.77 -7.78
CA GLU A 123 10.28 20.29 -6.45
C GLU A 123 8.90 20.80 -6.04
N GLU A 124 8.57 22.04 -6.38
CA GLU A 124 7.25 22.62 -6.14
C GLU A 124 6.34 22.31 -7.33
N LEU A 125 5.85 21.07 -7.36
CA LEU A 125 5.01 20.59 -8.45
C LEU A 125 3.54 20.94 -8.21
N ALA A 126 3.06 21.98 -8.87
CA ALA A 126 1.63 22.27 -8.91
C ALA A 126 0.88 21.20 -9.73
N VAL A 127 -0.31 20.79 -9.26
CA VAL A 127 -1.15 19.78 -9.95
C VAL A 127 -1.43 20.19 -11.40
N SER A 128 -1.64 21.49 -11.67
CA SER A 128 -1.84 22.03 -13.03
C SER A 128 -0.65 21.76 -13.95
N ASP A 129 0.57 21.94 -13.44
CA ASP A 129 1.79 21.78 -14.23
C ASP A 129 2.03 20.31 -14.53
N LEU A 130 1.77 19.44 -13.57
CA LEU A 130 1.79 17.99 -13.77
C LEU A 130 0.78 17.56 -14.85
N ILE A 131 -0.46 18.04 -14.80
CA ILE A 131 -1.49 17.76 -15.79
C ILE A 131 -1.04 18.23 -17.19
N HIS A 132 -0.50 19.44 -17.30
CA HIS A 132 -0.01 19.99 -18.57
C HIS A 132 1.15 19.17 -19.13
N ALA A 133 2.15 18.84 -18.29
CA ALA A 133 3.32 18.05 -18.69
C ALA A 133 2.92 16.65 -19.20
N VAL A 134 2.05 15.95 -18.46
CA VAL A 134 1.60 14.61 -18.82
C VAL A 134 0.69 14.66 -20.05
N SER A 135 -0.19 15.66 -20.17
CA SER A 135 -1.03 15.86 -21.36
C SER A 135 -0.18 16.15 -22.59
N TYR A 136 0.92 16.90 -22.45
CA TYR A 136 1.88 17.11 -23.53
C TYR A 136 2.55 15.80 -23.97
N ALA A 137 3.03 15.00 -23.02
CA ALA A 137 3.61 13.68 -23.29
C ALA A 137 2.60 12.75 -23.99
N ALA A 138 1.33 12.80 -23.59
CA ALA A 138 0.26 11.98 -24.14
C ALA A 138 -0.10 12.32 -25.61
N ARG A 139 0.37 13.44 -26.19
CA ARG A 139 0.17 13.77 -27.60
C ARG A 139 0.85 12.76 -28.54
N THR A 140 1.93 12.16 -28.10
CA THR A 140 2.74 11.22 -28.91
C THR A 140 2.89 9.83 -28.26
N ARG A 141 2.37 9.64 -27.06
CA ARG A 141 2.45 8.40 -26.28
C ARG A 141 1.05 7.99 -25.80
N HIS A 142 0.76 6.72 -25.91
CA HIS A 142 -0.40 6.18 -25.20
C HIS A 142 -0.04 5.95 -23.74
N ILE A 143 -0.85 6.45 -22.81
CA ILE A 143 -0.73 6.17 -21.38
C ILE A 143 -1.95 5.33 -20.99
N ASP A 144 -1.74 4.11 -20.53
CA ASP A 144 -2.82 3.19 -20.14
C ASP A 144 -3.06 3.19 -18.63
N ARG A 145 -2.02 3.48 -17.85
CA ARG A 145 -2.06 3.53 -16.38
C ARG A 145 -1.20 4.66 -15.85
N VAL A 146 -1.64 5.25 -14.75
CA VAL A 146 -0.82 6.17 -13.94
C VAL A 146 -0.82 5.68 -12.51
N VAL A 147 0.36 5.53 -11.91
CA VAL A 147 0.54 4.98 -10.56
C VAL A 147 1.42 5.89 -9.72
N ALA A 148 0.96 6.23 -8.51
CA ALA A 148 1.77 6.92 -7.51
C ALA A 148 2.60 5.89 -6.74
N LEU A 149 3.92 5.93 -6.82
CA LEU A 149 4.80 5.03 -6.07
C LEU A 149 5.03 5.50 -4.64
N ASP A 150 4.73 6.77 -4.36
CA ASP A 150 4.79 7.35 -3.02
C ASP A 150 3.44 7.93 -2.59
N GLU A 151 3.28 8.05 -1.28
CA GLU A 151 2.06 8.56 -0.66
C GLU A 151 1.77 10.02 -1.04
N PHE A 152 2.79 10.85 -1.15
CA PHE A 152 2.67 12.27 -1.46
C PHE A 152 2.22 12.55 -2.89
N ASP A 153 2.39 11.58 -3.80
CA ASP A 153 1.99 11.69 -5.21
C ASP A 153 0.55 11.22 -5.48
N MET A 154 -0.12 10.63 -4.49
CA MET A 154 -1.42 9.98 -4.70
C MET A 154 -2.51 10.93 -5.17
N GLU A 155 -2.61 12.14 -4.59
CA GLU A 155 -3.61 13.14 -4.97
C GLU A 155 -3.33 13.68 -6.37
N ASN A 156 -2.06 13.92 -6.70
CA ASN A 156 -1.62 14.32 -8.04
C ASN A 156 -1.97 13.28 -9.09
N VAL A 157 -1.72 12.01 -8.79
CA VAL A 157 -2.04 10.88 -9.68
C VAL A 157 -3.56 10.69 -9.81
N ALA A 158 -4.32 10.89 -8.74
CA ALA A 158 -5.78 10.85 -8.82
C ALA A 158 -6.34 11.92 -9.75
N ALA A 159 -5.82 13.17 -9.67
CA ALA A 159 -6.17 14.25 -10.58
C ALA A 159 -5.80 13.92 -12.05
N LEU A 160 -4.62 13.35 -12.28
CA LEU A 160 -4.21 12.89 -13.62
C LEU A 160 -5.13 11.81 -14.17
N ARG A 161 -5.49 10.81 -13.37
CA ARG A 161 -6.42 9.73 -13.78
C ARG A 161 -7.77 10.31 -14.20
N GLU A 162 -8.32 11.24 -13.43
CA GLU A 162 -9.58 11.89 -13.78
C GLU A 162 -9.46 12.73 -15.05
N HIS A 163 -8.39 13.51 -15.19
CA HIS A 163 -8.15 14.33 -16.38
C HIS A 163 -8.01 13.49 -17.66
N LEU A 164 -7.21 12.45 -17.60
CA LEU A 164 -6.92 11.56 -18.74
C LEU A 164 -7.99 10.46 -18.95
N ARG A 165 -9.00 10.38 -18.07
CA ARG A 165 -10.04 9.32 -18.09
C ARG A 165 -9.46 7.91 -17.97
N LEU A 166 -8.44 7.77 -17.15
CA LEU A 166 -7.79 6.49 -16.87
C LEU A 166 -8.41 5.79 -15.65
N PRO A 167 -8.38 4.45 -15.61
CA PRO A 167 -8.90 3.69 -14.47
C PRO A 167 -8.04 3.88 -13.23
N GLY A 168 -8.67 3.78 -12.05
CA GLY A 168 -8.05 3.88 -10.74
C GLY A 168 -8.83 4.81 -9.81
N MET A 169 -8.32 5.01 -8.60
CA MET A 169 -8.92 5.94 -7.63
C MET A 169 -8.82 7.37 -8.13
N GLY A 170 -9.94 8.08 -8.17
CA GLY A 170 -10.01 9.52 -8.38
C GLY A 170 -9.93 10.31 -7.08
N LEU A 171 -10.08 11.64 -7.17
CA LEU A 171 -9.92 12.58 -6.05
C LEU A 171 -10.89 12.30 -4.89
N THR A 172 -12.09 11.82 -5.15
CA THR A 172 -13.05 11.50 -4.10
C THR A 172 -12.61 10.33 -3.23
N THR A 173 -12.12 9.25 -3.85
CA THR A 173 -11.73 8.04 -3.14
C THR A 173 -10.35 8.18 -2.48
N ILE A 174 -9.40 8.84 -3.16
CA ILE A 174 -8.02 8.91 -2.67
C ILE A 174 -7.90 9.65 -1.33
N ARG A 175 -8.80 10.60 -1.04
CA ARG A 175 -8.79 11.30 0.26
C ARG A 175 -8.95 10.36 1.45
N TYR A 176 -9.63 9.23 1.29
CA TYR A 176 -9.75 8.21 2.34
C TYR A 176 -8.45 7.46 2.61
N PHE A 177 -7.43 7.67 1.79
CA PHE A 177 -6.08 7.08 1.92
C PHE A 177 -5.00 8.14 2.10
N ARG A 178 -5.38 9.42 2.24
CA ARG A 178 -4.45 10.56 2.39
C ARG A 178 -4.85 11.55 3.48
N ASP A 179 -6.13 11.89 3.58
CA ASP A 179 -6.65 12.89 4.51
C ASP A 179 -7.15 12.21 5.79
N LYS A 180 -6.41 12.38 6.88
CA LYS A 180 -6.73 11.78 8.18
C LYS A 180 -8.14 12.15 8.69
N LEU A 181 -8.62 13.35 8.41
CA LEU A 181 -9.98 13.75 8.76
C LEU A 181 -11.02 12.94 7.99
N ALA A 182 -10.82 12.80 6.66
CA ALA A 182 -11.70 11.99 5.83
C ALA A 182 -11.63 10.49 6.20
N MET A 183 -10.44 9.99 6.55
CA MET A 183 -10.26 8.60 7.07
C MET A 183 -11.07 8.37 8.34
N ARG A 184 -11.01 9.31 9.31
CA ARG A 184 -11.74 9.22 10.57
C ARG A 184 -13.25 9.23 10.34
N ALA A 185 -13.75 10.19 9.56
CA ALA A 185 -15.17 10.31 9.26
C ALA A 185 -15.70 9.01 8.61
N GLN A 186 -15.03 8.53 7.56
CA GLN A 186 -15.48 7.34 6.84
C GLN A 186 -15.36 6.06 7.69
N ALA A 187 -14.30 5.91 8.49
CA ALA A 187 -14.17 4.79 9.40
C ALA A 187 -15.29 4.75 10.46
N THR A 188 -15.66 5.92 11.01
CA THR A 188 -16.78 6.04 11.95
C THR A 188 -18.11 5.63 11.30
N GLU A 189 -18.38 6.07 10.06
CA GLU A 189 -19.57 5.66 9.31
C GLU A 189 -19.63 4.14 9.06
N CYS A 190 -18.46 3.50 8.96
CA CYS A 190 -18.34 2.04 8.83
C CYS A 190 -18.41 1.31 10.19
N GLY A 191 -18.63 2.01 11.29
CA GLY A 191 -18.68 1.42 12.63
C GLY A 191 -17.32 0.95 13.16
N ILE A 192 -16.22 1.50 12.64
CA ILE A 192 -14.86 1.20 13.09
C ILE A 192 -14.47 2.26 14.12
N LEU A 193 -13.90 1.79 15.23
CA LEU A 193 -13.46 2.70 16.29
C LEU A 193 -12.27 3.54 15.83
N VAL A 194 -12.37 4.83 16.10
CA VAL A 194 -11.30 5.82 15.92
C VAL A 194 -11.16 6.61 17.22
N PRO A 195 -9.98 7.20 17.52
CA PRO A 195 -9.90 8.19 18.59
C PRO A 195 -10.90 9.33 18.36
N GLU A 196 -11.46 9.89 19.42
CA GLU A 196 -12.31 11.08 19.32
C GLU A 196 -11.57 12.20 18.59
N PHE A 197 -12.20 12.83 17.62
CA PHE A 197 -11.55 13.81 16.76
C PHE A 197 -12.47 14.96 16.37
N ILE A 198 -11.86 16.08 15.98
CA ILE A 198 -12.56 17.23 15.41
C ILE A 198 -11.71 17.93 14.36
N HIS A 199 -12.35 18.50 13.35
CA HIS A 199 -11.70 19.38 12.39
C HIS A 199 -11.34 20.72 13.07
N VAL A 200 -10.13 21.22 12.87
CA VAL A 200 -9.71 22.52 13.37
C VAL A 200 -10.28 23.62 12.46
N LEU A 201 -11.49 24.04 12.73
CA LEU A 201 -12.20 25.04 11.93
C LEU A 201 -13.03 26.01 12.79
N ASN A 202 -14.10 25.55 13.42
CA ASN A 202 -14.95 26.35 14.29
C ASN A 202 -14.42 26.35 15.71
N TYR A 203 -14.20 27.53 16.32
CA TYR A 203 -13.59 27.63 17.64
C TYR A 203 -14.56 27.27 18.77
N ASP A 204 -15.86 27.42 18.59
CA ASP A 204 -16.83 26.99 19.58
C ASP A 204 -16.93 25.48 19.62
N ASP A 205 -16.96 24.82 18.46
CA ASP A 205 -16.89 23.35 18.36
C ASP A 205 -15.61 22.81 19.00
N LEU A 206 -14.45 23.49 18.82
CA LEU A 206 -13.19 23.11 19.46
C LEU A 206 -13.26 23.23 20.99
N ARG A 207 -13.89 24.30 21.53
CA ARG A 207 -14.09 24.46 22.98
C ARG A 207 -14.99 23.36 23.54
N GLU A 208 -16.10 23.06 22.85
CA GLU A 208 -17.00 21.97 23.25
C GLU A 208 -16.29 20.61 23.21
N PHE A 209 -15.50 20.36 22.16
CA PHE A 209 -14.70 19.14 22.06
C PHE A 209 -13.74 19.00 23.24
N MET A 210 -12.95 20.03 23.54
CA MET A 210 -11.99 20.00 24.65
C MET A 210 -12.67 19.88 26.02
N ALA A 211 -13.87 20.42 26.18
CA ALA A 211 -14.65 20.27 27.42
C ALA A 211 -15.16 18.84 27.60
N ARG A 212 -15.50 18.15 26.53
CA ARG A 212 -16.02 16.76 26.51
C ARG A 212 -14.91 15.72 26.53
N VAL A 213 -13.85 15.94 25.78
CA VAL A 213 -12.73 15.01 25.61
C VAL A 213 -11.50 15.56 26.32
N PRO A 214 -11.16 15.01 27.50
CA PRO A 214 -10.00 15.50 28.25
C PRO A 214 -8.69 15.25 27.51
N GLY A 215 -7.73 16.17 27.69
CA GLY A 215 -6.38 16.04 27.16
C GLY A 215 -5.58 14.90 27.82
N PRO A 216 -4.40 14.59 27.29
CA PRO A 216 -3.74 15.28 26.20
C PRO A 216 -4.38 14.97 24.83
N TRP A 217 -4.15 15.87 23.87
CA TRP A 217 -4.61 15.70 22.47
C TRP A 217 -3.42 15.61 21.52
N LEU A 218 -3.70 15.22 20.27
CA LEU A 218 -2.78 15.28 19.13
C LEU A 218 -3.32 16.27 18.11
N LEU A 219 -2.58 17.34 17.85
CA LEU A 219 -2.81 18.23 16.72
C LEU A 219 -2.05 17.65 15.52
N LYS A 220 -2.78 17.19 14.50
CA LYS A 220 -2.23 16.43 13.37
C LYS A 220 -2.49 17.15 12.04
N PRO A 221 -1.48 17.34 11.18
CA PRO A 221 -1.73 17.68 9.78
C PRO A 221 -2.57 16.58 9.12
N ARG A 222 -3.54 16.95 8.30
CA ARG A 222 -4.46 16.01 7.65
C ARG A 222 -3.76 15.13 6.62
N SER A 223 -2.83 15.70 5.82
CA SER A 223 -2.23 15.04 4.65
C SER A 223 -0.71 14.83 4.77
N GLN A 224 -0.15 14.81 5.98
CA GLN A 224 1.26 14.46 6.22
C GLN A 224 1.40 13.00 6.62
N ALA A 225 2.63 12.46 6.50
CA ALA A 225 3.01 11.10 6.86
C ALA A 225 4.15 11.09 7.88
N SER A 226 4.50 9.93 8.41
CA SER A 226 5.65 9.72 9.31
C SER A 226 5.68 10.59 10.57
N GLY A 227 4.53 11.01 11.07
CA GLY A 227 4.42 11.85 12.27
C GLY A 227 4.87 13.30 12.10
N ILE A 228 5.22 13.73 10.87
CA ILE A 228 5.70 15.08 10.60
C ILE A 228 4.62 16.11 10.91
N GLY A 229 5.02 17.15 11.65
CA GLY A 229 4.12 18.25 12.02
C GLY A 229 3.08 17.92 13.08
N MET A 230 3.04 16.68 13.60
CA MET A 230 2.19 16.33 14.73
C MET A 230 2.69 16.99 16.02
N LYS A 231 1.75 17.43 16.86
CA LYS A 231 2.05 18.02 18.17
C LYS A 231 1.18 17.36 19.23
N LYS A 232 1.80 16.93 20.34
CA LYS A 232 1.07 16.48 21.52
C LYS A 232 0.76 17.70 22.39
N ILE A 233 -0.50 18.00 22.56
CA ILE A 233 -1.02 19.18 23.23
C ILE A 233 -1.49 18.79 24.63
N GLN A 234 -0.97 19.44 25.66
CA GLN A 234 -1.30 19.15 27.06
C GLN A 234 -2.47 19.96 27.58
N THR A 235 -2.58 21.23 27.14
CA THR A 235 -3.60 22.17 27.63
C THR A 235 -4.29 22.93 26.48
N ALA A 236 -5.43 23.51 26.78
CA ALA A 236 -6.15 24.35 25.81
C ALA A 236 -5.33 25.60 25.42
N GLU A 237 -4.61 26.20 26.35
CA GLU A 237 -3.76 27.37 26.10
C GLU A 237 -2.65 27.03 25.10
N GLU A 238 -2.05 25.85 25.24
CA GLU A 238 -1.06 25.38 24.28
C GLU A 238 -1.66 25.18 22.89
N LEU A 239 -2.88 24.62 22.80
CA LEU A 239 -3.59 24.52 21.51
C LEU A 239 -3.77 25.86 20.85
N TRP A 240 -4.33 26.86 21.58
CA TRP A 240 -4.56 28.18 21.01
C TRP A 240 -3.27 28.85 20.55
N ALA A 241 -2.17 28.71 21.30
CA ALA A 241 -0.87 29.23 20.87
C ALA A 241 -0.35 28.59 19.57
N TRP A 242 -0.60 27.29 19.37
CA TRP A 242 -0.26 26.62 18.10
C TRP A 242 -1.16 27.09 16.94
N LEU A 243 -2.48 27.27 17.19
CA LEU A 243 -3.40 27.74 16.15
C LEU A 243 -3.06 29.16 15.70
N ASP A 244 -2.67 30.04 16.62
CA ASP A 244 -2.19 31.40 16.29
C ASP A 244 -0.94 31.35 15.39
N GLN A 245 0.00 30.43 15.65
CA GLN A 245 1.19 30.25 14.81
C GLN A 245 0.86 29.69 13.43
N LEU A 246 -0.12 28.81 13.32
CA LEU A 246 -0.56 28.21 12.06
C LEU A 246 -1.31 29.22 11.18
N GLY A 247 -2.01 30.18 11.77
CA GLY A 247 -2.85 31.14 11.07
C GLY A 247 -3.88 30.45 10.18
N ASP A 248 -4.02 30.85 8.92
CA ASP A 248 -5.00 30.28 7.99
C ASP A 248 -4.78 28.78 7.67
N ARG A 249 -3.57 28.28 7.91
CA ARG A 249 -3.27 26.86 7.70
C ARG A 249 -3.85 25.93 8.78
N GLN A 250 -4.44 26.45 9.83
CA GLN A 250 -5.06 25.64 10.88
C GLN A 250 -6.14 24.68 10.33
N SER A 251 -6.86 25.08 9.27
CA SER A 251 -7.85 24.24 8.60
C SER A 251 -7.28 22.98 7.94
N GLU A 252 -5.96 22.91 7.77
CA GLU A 252 -5.24 21.73 7.30
C GLU A 252 -4.98 20.71 8.42
N TYR A 253 -5.49 20.95 9.64
CA TYR A 253 -5.26 20.12 10.81
C TYR A 253 -6.57 19.53 11.36
N LEU A 254 -6.43 18.45 12.12
CA LEU A 254 -7.43 17.91 13.03
C LEU A 254 -6.86 17.84 14.44
N LEU A 255 -7.73 17.95 15.44
CA LEU A 255 -7.43 17.68 16.84
C LEU A 255 -8.01 16.31 17.18
N GLU A 256 -7.22 15.45 17.80
CA GLU A 256 -7.58 14.07 18.13
C GLU A 256 -7.23 13.75 19.58
N GLN A 257 -8.03 12.95 20.24
CA GLN A 257 -7.71 12.42 21.57
C GLN A 257 -6.42 11.61 21.51
N PHE A 258 -5.48 11.87 22.40
CA PHE A 258 -4.31 11.01 22.56
C PHE A 258 -4.67 9.77 23.40
N ILE A 259 -4.55 8.60 22.82
CA ILE A 259 -4.82 7.32 23.48
C ILE A 259 -3.47 6.59 23.67
N PRO A 260 -3.02 6.36 24.91
CA PRO A 260 -1.85 5.51 25.17
C PRO A 260 -2.13 4.06 24.76
N GLY A 261 -1.23 3.46 23.96
CA GLY A 261 -1.40 2.10 23.48
C GLY A 261 -0.22 1.61 22.64
N ASN A 262 -0.28 0.34 22.26
CA ASN A 262 0.66 -0.26 21.34
C ASN A 262 0.15 -0.08 19.91
N VAL A 263 1.06 0.17 18.96
CA VAL A 263 0.72 0.39 17.57
C VAL A 263 1.05 -0.86 16.76
N PHE A 264 0.15 -1.19 15.84
CA PHE A 264 0.18 -2.34 14.97
C PHE A 264 -0.06 -1.90 13.53
N HIS A 265 0.36 -2.71 12.57
CA HIS A 265 -0.01 -2.47 11.18
C HIS A 265 -0.44 -3.73 10.46
N VAL A 266 -1.24 -3.56 9.43
CA VAL A 266 -1.66 -4.62 8.52
C VAL A 266 -1.30 -4.21 7.11
N ASP A 267 -0.48 -5.05 6.47
CA ASP A 267 -0.09 -4.89 5.08
C ASP A 267 -0.89 -5.86 4.22
N GLY A 268 -1.47 -5.36 3.12
CA GLY A 268 -2.43 -6.14 2.38
C GLY A 268 -2.40 -5.95 0.87
N ILE A 269 -3.05 -6.91 0.19
CA ILE A 269 -3.32 -6.89 -1.25
C ILE A 269 -4.82 -6.97 -1.46
N VAL A 270 -5.33 -6.06 -2.27
CA VAL A 270 -6.75 -5.95 -2.62
C VAL A 270 -6.91 -6.13 -4.13
N ALA A 271 -7.80 -7.01 -4.54
CA ALA A 271 -8.21 -7.15 -5.92
C ALA A 271 -9.74 -7.34 -5.99
N ASP A 272 -10.38 -6.69 -6.95
CA ASP A 272 -11.84 -6.75 -7.16
C ASP A 272 -12.64 -6.46 -5.87
N ARG A 273 -12.19 -5.48 -5.06
CA ARG A 273 -12.75 -5.09 -3.75
C ARG A 273 -12.61 -6.14 -2.64
N ALA A 274 -11.89 -7.24 -2.89
CA ALA A 274 -11.62 -8.28 -1.91
C ALA A 274 -10.19 -8.18 -1.39
N VAL A 275 -10.02 -8.27 -0.08
CA VAL A 275 -8.70 -8.42 0.55
C VAL A 275 -8.26 -9.86 0.35
N LEU A 276 -7.27 -10.07 -0.52
CA LEU A 276 -6.76 -11.40 -0.85
C LEU A 276 -5.60 -11.82 0.03
N PHE A 277 -4.85 -10.85 0.54
CA PHE A 277 -3.74 -11.03 1.48
C PHE A 277 -3.81 -9.93 2.53
N ALA A 278 -3.60 -10.29 3.79
CA ALA A 278 -3.44 -9.37 4.91
C ALA A 278 -2.56 -10.01 5.97
N GLU A 279 -1.43 -9.41 6.27
CA GLU A 279 -0.54 -9.85 7.33
C GLU A 279 -0.42 -8.75 8.39
N ALA A 280 -0.61 -9.15 9.66
CA ALA A 280 -0.56 -8.23 10.78
C ALA A 280 0.82 -8.24 11.43
N HIS A 281 1.25 -7.07 11.85
CA HIS A 281 2.56 -6.80 12.41
C HIS A 281 2.46 -5.91 13.64
N THR A 282 3.47 -5.97 14.51
CA THR A 282 3.57 -5.10 15.68
C THR A 282 4.85 -4.28 15.63
N TYR A 283 4.75 -2.99 15.95
CA TYR A 283 5.92 -2.16 16.17
C TYR A 283 6.51 -2.43 17.57
N GLY A 284 7.81 -2.33 17.71
CA GLY A 284 8.46 -2.40 19.03
C GLY A 284 8.26 -1.10 19.82
N THR A 285 8.62 0.03 19.22
CA THR A 285 8.30 1.36 19.74
C THR A 285 7.34 2.04 18.77
N PRO A 286 6.31 2.75 19.24
CA PRO A 286 5.40 3.45 18.36
C PRO A 286 6.14 4.36 17.36
N PRO A 287 5.79 4.36 16.06
CA PRO A 287 6.50 5.16 15.05
C PRO A 287 6.59 6.65 15.39
N LEU A 288 5.56 7.20 16.04
CA LEU A 288 5.56 8.60 16.49
C LEU A 288 6.70 8.88 17.50
N ASP A 289 6.91 7.98 18.44
CA ASP A 289 7.96 8.14 19.43
C ASP A 289 9.36 8.03 18.80
N VAL A 290 9.53 7.07 17.87
CA VAL A 290 10.78 6.92 17.11
C VAL A 290 11.07 8.16 16.27
N SER A 291 10.07 8.73 15.59
CA SER A 291 10.26 9.90 14.74
C SER A 291 10.53 11.19 15.52
N HIS A 292 9.91 11.37 16.70
CA HIS A 292 10.03 12.59 17.50
C HIS A 292 11.23 12.60 18.46
N HIS A 293 11.61 11.46 18.99
CA HIS A 293 12.67 11.37 20.00
C HIS A 293 13.95 10.73 19.45
N GLY A 294 13.92 10.27 18.20
CA GLY A 294 14.94 9.40 17.64
C GLY A 294 14.87 8.00 18.26
N GLY A 295 15.33 6.99 17.57
CA GLY A 295 15.32 5.65 18.12
C GLY A 295 15.62 4.58 17.09
N VAL A 296 15.62 3.35 17.56
CA VAL A 296 15.73 2.18 16.71
C VAL A 296 14.32 1.74 16.32
N PHE A 297 14.01 1.83 15.05
CA PHE A 297 12.74 1.32 14.51
C PHE A 297 12.79 -0.20 14.46
N THR A 298 11.76 -0.84 15.00
CA THR A 298 11.57 -2.28 14.89
C THR A 298 10.12 -2.60 14.59
N THR A 299 9.91 -3.58 13.72
CA THR A 299 8.59 -4.19 13.47
C THR A 299 8.76 -5.68 13.18
N ARG A 300 7.74 -6.48 13.47
CA ARG A 300 7.74 -7.92 13.24
C ARG A 300 6.36 -8.48 12.91
N THR A 301 6.35 -9.60 12.22
CA THR A 301 5.15 -10.41 12.00
C THR A 301 4.59 -10.88 13.35
N MET A 302 3.28 -10.78 13.52
CA MET A 302 2.56 -11.32 14.68
C MET A 302 2.32 -12.83 14.53
N ASP A 303 2.07 -13.52 15.62
CA ASP A 303 1.56 -14.89 15.56
C ASP A 303 0.22 -14.91 14.78
N ARG A 304 0.19 -15.64 13.67
CA ARG A 304 -0.94 -15.67 12.75
C ARG A 304 -2.21 -16.27 13.36
N THR A 305 -2.06 -17.07 14.42
CA THR A 305 -3.17 -17.73 15.12
C THR A 305 -3.68 -16.93 16.33
N ALA A 306 -2.96 -15.90 16.72
CA ALA A 306 -3.32 -15.08 17.87
C ALA A 306 -4.67 -14.36 17.66
N PRO A 307 -5.54 -14.29 18.67
CA PRO A 307 -6.83 -13.61 18.58
C PRO A 307 -6.71 -12.14 18.13
N ASP A 308 -5.67 -11.44 18.58
CA ASP A 308 -5.41 -10.04 18.18
C ASP A 308 -5.11 -9.96 16.67
N THR A 309 -4.29 -10.86 16.12
CA THR A 309 -3.98 -10.90 14.69
C THR A 309 -5.24 -11.03 13.85
N LEU A 310 -6.11 -11.98 14.22
CA LEU A 310 -7.37 -12.21 13.53
C LEU A 310 -8.31 -10.98 13.64
N ALA A 311 -8.33 -10.32 14.80
CA ALA A 311 -9.11 -9.11 15.01
C ALA A 311 -8.62 -7.94 14.14
N PHE A 312 -7.30 -7.71 14.04
CA PHE A 312 -6.74 -6.68 13.16
C PHE A 312 -7.06 -6.96 11.69
N GLN A 313 -6.94 -8.20 11.25
CA GLN A 313 -7.26 -8.59 9.86
C GLN A 313 -8.75 -8.39 9.54
N ASP A 314 -9.65 -8.68 10.49
CA ASP A 314 -11.09 -8.49 10.30
C ASP A 314 -11.46 -7.00 10.23
N ILE A 315 -10.93 -6.18 11.15
CA ILE A 315 -11.12 -4.73 11.13
C ILE A 315 -10.57 -4.13 9.83
N ASN A 316 -9.37 -4.54 9.42
CA ASN A 316 -8.75 -4.10 8.17
C ASN A 316 -9.61 -4.44 6.94
N ARG A 317 -10.19 -5.63 6.90
CA ARG A 317 -11.10 -6.04 5.81
C ARG A 317 -12.34 -5.14 5.75
N LYS A 318 -12.98 -4.88 6.89
CA LYS A 318 -14.14 -3.98 6.99
C LYS A 318 -13.78 -2.55 6.57
N LEU A 319 -12.62 -2.07 7.03
CA LEU A 319 -12.11 -0.75 6.69
C LEU A 319 -11.94 -0.59 5.18
N ILE A 320 -11.19 -1.49 4.53
CA ILE A 320 -10.92 -1.43 3.09
C ILE A 320 -12.20 -1.47 2.27
N GLN A 321 -13.18 -2.29 2.66
CA GLN A 321 -14.49 -2.34 2.03
C GLN A 321 -15.24 -1.00 2.17
N GLY A 322 -15.22 -0.41 3.35
CA GLY A 322 -15.87 0.88 3.62
C GLY A 322 -15.20 2.08 2.94
N LEU A 323 -13.89 2.06 2.77
CA LEU A 323 -13.15 3.09 2.06
C LEU A 323 -13.22 2.95 0.53
N GLY A 324 -13.68 1.80 0.02
CA GLY A 324 -13.97 1.59 -1.39
C GLY A 324 -12.76 1.32 -2.28
N LEU A 325 -11.65 0.80 -1.76
CA LEU A 325 -10.52 0.39 -2.58
C LEU A 325 -10.90 -0.77 -3.48
N VAL A 326 -10.72 -0.60 -4.79
CA VAL A 326 -11.02 -1.64 -5.78
C VAL A 326 -9.86 -2.60 -5.94
N GLN A 327 -8.64 -2.06 -6.07
CA GLN A 327 -7.41 -2.84 -6.23
C GLN A 327 -6.20 -2.04 -5.78
N GLY A 328 -5.15 -2.74 -5.37
CA GLY A 328 -3.87 -2.17 -4.97
C GLY A 328 -3.31 -2.87 -3.73
N VAL A 329 -2.33 -2.23 -3.12
CA VAL A 329 -1.74 -2.64 -1.86
C VAL A 329 -2.05 -1.62 -0.78
N THR A 330 -2.06 -2.06 0.47
CA THR A 330 -2.38 -1.18 1.60
C THR A 330 -1.41 -1.38 2.74
N HIS A 331 -1.19 -0.29 3.48
CA HIS A 331 -0.54 -0.28 4.77
C HIS A 331 -1.47 0.46 5.73
N ALA A 332 -2.06 -0.24 6.70
CA ALA A 332 -3.03 0.30 7.65
C ALA A 332 -2.50 0.20 9.07
N GLU A 333 -2.62 1.27 9.86
CA GLU A 333 -2.17 1.34 11.24
C GLU A 333 -3.32 1.35 12.24
N PHE A 334 -3.13 0.61 13.32
CA PHE A 334 -4.08 0.43 14.41
C PHE A 334 -3.39 0.62 15.76
N LEU A 335 -4.15 1.07 16.74
CA LEU A 335 -3.70 1.20 18.12
C LEU A 335 -4.57 0.30 19.01
N LYS A 336 -3.95 -0.54 19.82
CA LYS A 336 -4.61 -1.24 20.91
C LYS A 336 -4.35 -0.48 22.21
N ALA A 337 -5.41 0.13 22.76
CA ALA A 337 -5.32 1.00 23.91
C ALA A 337 -4.95 0.23 25.20
N HIS A 338 -4.11 0.82 26.04
CA HIS A 338 -3.75 0.21 27.33
C HIS A 338 -4.92 0.19 28.32
N SER A 339 -5.82 1.18 28.24
CA SER A 339 -6.90 1.38 29.21
C SER A 339 -8.05 0.38 29.08
N ASP A 340 -8.47 0.08 27.85
CA ASP A 340 -9.66 -0.72 27.59
C ASP A 340 -9.42 -1.91 26.66
N GLN A 341 -8.18 -2.09 26.19
CA GLN A 341 -7.74 -3.14 25.25
C GLN A 341 -8.48 -3.12 23.91
N ARG A 342 -9.19 -2.04 23.59
CA ARG A 342 -9.91 -1.88 22.31
C ARG A 342 -8.96 -1.46 21.21
N VAL A 343 -9.31 -1.84 19.98
CA VAL A 343 -8.55 -1.51 18.78
C VAL A 343 -9.16 -0.26 18.13
N TYR A 344 -8.32 0.74 17.92
CA TYR A 344 -8.64 1.98 17.24
C TYR A 344 -7.90 2.07 15.90
N PHE A 345 -8.58 2.45 14.84
CA PHE A 345 -7.95 2.72 13.56
C PHE A 345 -7.23 4.07 13.61
N LEU A 346 -5.97 4.10 13.15
CA LEU A 346 -5.15 5.33 13.10
C LEU A 346 -5.05 5.91 11.70
N GLU A 347 -4.54 5.16 10.74
CA GLU A 347 -4.41 5.63 9.35
C GLU A 347 -4.26 4.46 8.37
N ILE A 348 -4.46 4.73 7.09
CA ILE A 348 -4.23 3.80 6.00
C ILE A 348 -3.69 4.53 4.79
N ALA A 349 -2.71 3.93 4.13
CA ALA A 349 -2.22 4.38 2.83
C ALA A 349 -2.41 3.28 1.78
N ALA A 350 -2.85 3.66 0.58
CA ALA A 350 -2.99 2.73 -0.55
C ALA A 350 -1.65 2.58 -1.30
N ARG A 351 -0.62 2.24 -0.56
CA ARG A 351 0.76 2.02 -1.03
C ARG A 351 1.47 1.00 -0.16
N VAL A 352 2.66 0.60 -0.59
CA VAL A 352 3.55 -0.29 0.17
C VAL A 352 4.09 0.43 1.41
N GLY A 353 4.14 -0.25 2.55
CA GLY A 353 4.74 0.23 3.80
C GLY A 353 6.22 0.61 3.63
N GLY A 354 6.65 1.67 4.33
CA GLY A 354 8.03 2.15 4.33
C GLY A 354 8.96 1.29 5.19
N ALA A 355 10.17 1.81 5.48
CA ALA A 355 11.12 1.23 6.43
C ALA A 355 11.36 -0.30 6.26
N TYR A 356 11.49 -0.76 5.01
CA TYR A 356 11.72 -2.17 4.66
C TYR A 356 10.60 -3.15 5.05
N ILE A 357 9.39 -2.66 5.32
CA ILE A 357 8.23 -3.50 5.63
C ILE A 357 7.94 -4.47 4.47
N SER A 358 8.07 -4.04 3.20
CA SER A 358 7.90 -4.93 2.06
C SER A 358 8.89 -6.11 2.05
N ASN A 359 10.16 -5.84 2.43
CA ASN A 359 11.17 -6.88 2.53
C ASN A 359 10.85 -7.87 3.67
N MET A 360 10.31 -7.37 4.77
CA MET A 360 9.83 -8.19 5.88
C MET A 360 8.66 -9.08 5.46
N VAL A 361 7.65 -8.53 4.81
CA VAL A 361 6.49 -9.30 4.29
C VAL A 361 6.94 -10.36 3.29
N GLU A 362 7.83 -10.02 2.36
CA GLU A 362 8.40 -10.99 1.42
C GLU A 362 9.19 -12.10 2.13
N THR A 363 9.95 -11.73 3.16
CA THR A 363 10.74 -12.68 3.95
C THR A 363 9.82 -13.64 4.71
N ALA A 364 8.76 -13.15 5.34
CA ALA A 364 7.81 -13.95 6.10
C ALA A 364 6.89 -14.79 5.21
N ALA A 365 6.17 -14.13 4.31
CA ALA A 365 5.09 -14.74 3.53
C ALA A 365 5.48 -15.14 2.09
N GLY A 366 6.63 -14.70 1.58
CA GLY A 366 7.01 -14.89 0.18
C GLY A 366 6.31 -13.93 -0.78
N ILE A 367 5.59 -12.95 -0.28
CA ILE A 367 4.79 -12.00 -1.03
C ILE A 367 5.54 -10.66 -1.11
N ASN A 368 6.06 -10.30 -2.27
CA ASN A 368 6.61 -8.97 -2.50
C ASN A 368 5.50 -8.01 -2.92
N LEU A 369 5.13 -7.08 -2.06
CA LEU A 369 4.00 -6.18 -2.28
C LEU A 369 4.19 -5.27 -3.52
N TRP A 370 5.41 -4.87 -3.87
CA TRP A 370 5.70 -4.08 -5.06
C TRP A 370 5.46 -4.89 -6.35
N ARG A 371 5.91 -6.15 -6.36
CA ARG A 371 5.71 -7.06 -7.51
C ARG A 371 4.24 -7.39 -7.71
N GLU A 372 3.54 -7.68 -6.62
CA GLU A 372 2.12 -8.02 -6.71
C GLU A 372 1.27 -6.80 -7.12
N TRP A 373 1.62 -5.60 -6.63
CA TRP A 373 0.97 -4.37 -7.07
C TRP A 373 1.16 -4.11 -8.56
N ALA A 374 2.37 -4.28 -9.09
CA ALA A 374 2.64 -4.16 -10.52
C ALA A 374 1.79 -5.14 -11.35
N LYS A 375 1.67 -6.40 -10.92
CA LYS A 375 0.80 -7.39 -11.57
C LYS A 375 -0.67 -6.95 -11.56
N LEU A 376 -1.17 -6.43 -10.44
CA LEU A 376 -2.53 -5.89 -10.34
C LEU A 376 -2.77 -4.75 -11.34
N GLU A 377 -1.85 -3.79 -11.43
CA GLU A 377 -1.99 -2.65 -12.34
C GLU A 377 -1.95 -3.06 -13.82
N VAL A 378 -1.12 -4.05 -14.16
CA VAL A 378 -1.01 -4.55 -15.52
C VAL A 378 -2.23 -5.38 -15.92
N THR A 379 -2.75 -6.21 -15.03
CA THR A 379 -3.91 -7.08 -15.31
C THR A 379 -5.24 -6.33 -15.23
N ALA A 380 -5.36 -5.33 -14.40
CA ALA A 380 -6.48 -4.43 -14.08
C ALA A 380 -7.80 -4.73 -14.80
N GLY A 381 -8.60 -5.66 -14.27
CA GLY A 381 -9.92 -6.00 -14.76
C GLY A 381 -9.97 -6.75 -16.11
N LYS A 382 -8.82 -7.09 -16.70
CA LYS A 382 -8.74 -7.86 -17.95
C LYS A 382 -8.52 -9.35 -17.74
N LEU A 383 -7.84 -9.71 -16.66
CA LEU A 383 -7.53 -11.09 -16.28
C LEU A 383 -7.72 -11.24 -14.76
N PRO A 384 -8.17 -12.40 -14.28
CA PRO A 384 -8.23 -12.65 -12.85
C PRO A 384 -6.81 -12.61 -12.26
N TYR A 385 -6.65 -11.87 -11.16
CA TYR A 385 -5.43 -11.90 -10.36
C TYR A 385 -5.43 -13.12 -9.45
N HIS A 386 -4.30 -13.80 -9.38
CA HIS A 386 -4.09 -14.94 -8.48
C HIS A 386 -2.94 -14.63 -7.54
N LEU A 387 -3.25 -14.66 -6.24
CA LEU A 387 -2.24 -14.52 -5.20
C LEU A 387 -1.28 -15.73 -5.27
N PRO A 388 0.04 -15.52 -5.23
CA PRO A 388 1.01 -16.63 -5.10
C PRO A 388 0.81 -17.41 -3.79
N ALA A 389 1.30 -18.65 -3.76
CA ALA A 389 1.33 -19.45 -2.53
C ALA A 389 2.18 -18.75 -1.46
N THR A 390 1.65 -18.64 -0.25
CA THR A 390 2.33 -18.01 0.88
C THR A 390 3.20 -18.99 1.65
N ARG A 391 4.26 -18.48 2.29
CA ARG A 391 5.04 -19.16 3.32
C ARG A 391 4.52 -18.76 4.70
N GLU A 392 4.93 -19.51 5.73
CA GLU A 392 4.50 -19.31 7.11
C GLU A 392 5.67 -18.98 8.06
N ASP A 393 6.77 -18.45 7.52
CA ASP A 393 7.87 -17.97 8.34
C ASP A 393 7.47 -16.68 9.09
N TYR A 394 8.20 -16.33 10.13
CA TYR A 394 8.15 -15.04 10.81
C TYR A 394 9.34 -14.19 10.40
N ALA A 395 9.14 -12.90 10.31
CA ALA A 395 10.19 -11.95 9.99
C ALA A 395 10.13 -10.71 10.87
N GLY A 396 11.25 -10.00 10.92
CA GLY A 396 11.34 -8.72 11.62
C GLY A 396 12.31 -7.79 10.93
N VAL A 397 12.10 -6.50 11.13
CA VAL A 397 13.01 -5.43 10.70
C VAL A 397 13.52 -4.70 11.93
N VAL A 398 14.82 -4.43 11.94
CA VAL A 398 15.46 -3.46 12.82
C VAL A 398 16.23 -2.48 11.95
N VAL A 399 16.01 -1.17 12.15
CA VAL A 399 16.74 -0.13 11.42
C VAL A 399 16.85 1.14 12.25
N CYS A 400 17.97 1.84 12.14
CA CYS A 400 18.14 3.17 12.69
C CYS A 400 19.01 4.05 11.79
N LEU A 401 18.92 5.38 12.00
CA LEU A 401 19.92 6.30 11.49
C LEU A 401 21.24 6.06 12.23
N ALA A 402 22.33 5.96 11.49
CA ALA A 402 23.64 5.68 12.03
C ALA A 402 24.54 6.95 12.00
N ARG A 403 25.33 7.12 13.06
CA ARG A 403 26.36 8.16 13.13
C ARG A 403 27.42 7.96 12.05
N GLN A 404 27.72 6.71 11.72
CA GLN A 404 28.67 6.32 10.70
C GLN A 404 28.03 6.42 9.31
N GLN A 405 28.77 6.95 8.33
CA GLN A 405 28.31 6.98 6.95
C GLN A 405 28.08 5.56 6.38
N GLU A 406 28.99 4.66 6.67
CA GLU A 406 28.91 3.24 6.35
C GLU A 406 29.08 2.42 7.63
N PRO A 407 28.00 2.08 8.36
CA PRO A 407 28.08 1.37 9.61
C PRO A 407 28.56 -0.07 9.41
N ASP A 408 29.59 -0.47 10.15
CA ASP A 408 30.08 -1.85 10.15
C ASP A 408 29.16 -2.72 11.03
N THR A 409 28.44 -3.64 10.39
CA THR A 409 27.54 -4.58 11.05
C THR A 409 28.11 -6.01 11.10
N SER A 410 29.39 -6.22 10.86
CA SER A 410 30.04 -7.54 10.80
C SER A 410 30.00 -8.32 12.11
N ALA A 411 29.98 -7.60 13.26
CA ALA A 411 29.88 -8.19 14.58
C ALA A 411 28.50 -8.85 14.89
N TYR A 412 27.52 -8.69 14.02
CA TYR A 412 26.19 -9.28 14.16
C TYR A 412 26.13 -10.54 13.27
N THR A 413 26.19 -11.72 13.85
CA THR A 413 26.43 -13.00 13.13
C THR A 413 25.29 -14.00 13.25
N ASP A 414 24.13 -13.61 13.82
CA ASP A 414 22.98 -14.51 13.96
C ASP A 414 22.52 -15.00 12.56
N PRO A 415 22.27 -16.32 12.39
CA PRO A 415 21.90 -16.90 11.11
C PRO A 415 20.53 -16.45 10.60
N GLU A 416 19.71 -15.85 11.45
CA GLU A 416 18.43 -15.29 11.11
C GLU A 416 18.52 -13.98 10.31
N ILE A 417 19.70 -13.35 10.21
CA ILE A 417 19.92 -12.17 9.38
C ILE A 417 19.93 -12.59 7.91
N VAL A 418 18.84 -12.32 7.20
CA VAL A 418 18.70 -12.68 5.78
C VAL A 418 19.04 -11.53 4.83
N GLU A 419 18.94 -10.28 5.33
CA GLU A 419 19.29 -9.09 4.58
C GLU A 419 19.95 -8.06 5.49
N ARG A 420 21.03 -7.42 4.99
CA ARG A 420 21.68 -6.27 5.62
C ARG A 420 21.37 -5.03 4.80
N ILE A 421 20.78 -4.02 5.44
CA ILE A 421 20.44 -2.76 4.81
C ILE A 421 21.73 -2.01 4.47
N LYS A 422 21.94 -1.74 3.19
CA LYS A 422 23.09 -1.01 2.67
C LYS A 422 22.63 0.36 2.17
N LYS A 423 22.58 1.32 3.06
CA LYS A 423 22.26 2.71 2.76
C LYS A 423 23.13 3.61 3.64
N PHE A 424 23.65 4.70 3.09
CA PHE A 424 24.44 5.66 3.86
C PHE A 424 23.68 6.12 5.09
N HIS A 425 24.41 6.22 6.20
CA HIS A 425 23.89 6.59 7.51
C HIS A 425 22.73 5.73 8.02
N HIS A 426 22.62 4.46 7.56
CA HIS A 426 21.62 3.52 8.07
C HIS A 426 22.27 2.21 8.49
N ALA A 427 21.97 1.75 9.69
CA ALA A 427 22.23 0.38 10.13
C ALA A 427 20.89 -0.36 10.20
N GLY A 428 20.81 -1.56 9.62
CA GLY A 428 19.56 -2.32 9.68
C GLY A 428 19.67 -3.74 9.13
N PHE A 429 18.70 -4.56 9.56
CA PHE A 429 18.55 -5.96 9.14
C PHE A 429 17.11 -6.30 8.87
N VAL A 430 16.91 -7.25 7.94
CA VAL A 430 15.72 -8.07 7.86
C VAL A 430 16.06 -9.45 8.43
N LEU A 431 15.24 -9.93 9.35
CA LEU A 431 15.41 -11.18 10.08
C LEU A 431 14.35 -12.19 9.65
N LYS A 432 14.68 -13.47 9.69
CA LYS A 432 13.78 -14.58 9.38
C LYS A 432 13.92 -15.70 10.41
N SER A 433 12.81 -16.28 10.88
CA SER A 433 12.78 -17.47 11.73
C SER A 433 11.46 -18.23 11.56
N PRO A 434 11.43 -19.54 11.77
CA PRO A 434 10.17 -20.26 11.92
C PRO A 434 9.47 -20.00 13.28
N SER A 435 10.13 -19.31 14.25
CA SER A 435 9.57 -18.95 15.55
C SER A 435 9.36 -17.45 15.69
N CYS A 436 8.13 -17.06 16.08
CA CYS A 436 7.76 -15.70 16.39
C CYS A 436 8.57 -15.15 17.60
N GLU A 437 8.71 -15.96 18.65
CA GLU A 437 9.44 -15.62 19.89
C GLU A 437 10.93 -15.37 19.62
N ARG A 438 11.52 -16.12 18.69
CA ARG A 438 12.93 -15.93 18.28
C ARG A 438 13.11 -14.57 17.63
N ILE A 439 12.21 -14.17 16.72
CA ILE A 439 12.25 -12.84 16.10
C ILE A 439 12.10 -11.74 17.15
N GLU A 440 11.15 -11.88 18.07
CA GLU A 440 10.94 -10.92 19.17
C GLU A 440 12.18 -10.76 20.05
N SER A 441 12.79 -11.87 20.45
CA SER A 441 14.02 -11.87 21.26
C SER A 441 15.19 -11.18 20.55
N LEU A 442 15.38 -11.48 19.25
CA LEU A 442 16.44 -10.86 18.44
C LEU A 442 16.21 -9.36 18.29
N LEU A 443 14.99 -8.92 17.95
CA LEU A 443 14.68 -7.52 17.80
C LEU A 443 14.87 -6.73 19.09
N SER A 444 14.48 -7.29 20.24
CA SER A 444 14.71 -6.68 21.57
C SER A 444 16.19 -6.50 21.84
N SER A 445 17.00 -7.53 21.58
CA SER A 445 18.47 -7.47 21.73
C SER A 445 19.08 -6.45 20.77
N TYR A 446 18.67 -6.48 19.49
CA TYR A 446 19.24 -5.59 18.47
C TYR A 446 18.84 -4.14 18.67
N ALA A 447 17.63 -3.85 19.14
CA ALA A 447 17.24 -2.49 19.47
C ALA A 447 18.19 -1.84 20.48
N GLN A 448 18.57 -2.58 21.53
CA GLN A 448 19.53 -2.11 22.55
C GLN A 448 20.94 -1.93 21.97
N ARG A 449 21.43 -2.93 21.24
CA ARG A 449 22.77 -2.90 20.63
C ARG A 449 22.89 -1.81 19.58
N PHE A 450 21.90 -1.64 18.70
CA PHE A 450 21.87 -0.60 17.67
C PHE A 450 21.85 0.81 18.29
N ALA A 451 21.13 0.98 19.42
CA ALA A 451 21.13 2.24 20.13
C ALA A 451 22.52 2.61 20.67
N ALA A 452 23.31 1.62 21.10
CA ALA A 452 24.68 1.83 21.58
C ALA A 452 25.67 2.00 20.41
N ASP A 453 25.62 1.13 19.41
CA ASP A 453 26.64 1.02 18.37
C ASP A 453 26.49 2.06 17.26
N PHE A 454 25.25 2.40 16.87
CA PHE A 454 24.99 3.16 15.66
C PHE A 454 24.20 4.45 15.86
N LEU A 455 23.17 4.46 16.70
CA LEU A 455 22.09 5.45 16.72
C LEU A 455 22.63 6.90 16.68
N ALA A 456 22.28 7.61 15.57
CA ALA A 456 22.39 9.05 15.49
C ALA A 456 21.12 9.70 16.06
N ARG A 457 21.27 10.86 16.71
CA ARG A 457 20.15 11.70 17.18
C ARG A 457 20.10 12.92 16.28
N GLU A 458 19.17 12.91 15.35
CA GLU A 458 18.88 14.02 14.47
C GLU A 458 17.64 14.77 14.95
N PRO A 459 17.54 16.10 14.72
CA PRO A 459 16.30 16.82 14.94
C PRO A 459 15.19 16.24 14.05
N VAL A 460 13.94 16.36 14.51
CA VAL A 460 12.77 15.95 13.70
C VAL A 460 12.78 16.73 12.39
N PRO A 461 12.78 16.09 11.23
CA PRO A 461 12.79 16.79 9.97
C PRO A 461 11.49 17.56 9.75
N ASP A 462 11.59 18.78 9.23
CA ASP A 462 10.42 19.60 8.87
C ASP A 462 9.71 19.08 7.62
N LYS A 463 10.38 18.25 6.81
CA LYS A 463 9.86 17.62 5.59
C LYS A 463 10.27 16.15 5.55
N PRO A 464 9.49 15.27 4.88
CA PRO A 464 9.89 13.89 4.67
C PRO A 464 11.29 13.82 4.02
N THR A 465 12.14 12.96 4.57
CA THR A 465 13.45 12.66 3.95
C THR A 465 13.27 11.64 2.84
N ALA A 466 13.98 11.86 1.74
CA ALA A 466 13.98 10.96 0.59
C ALA A 466 14.70 9.63 0.90
#